data_e7446ea50a1bc2575a5f4f9b929cc7c5
#
_entry.id   e7446ea50a1bc2575a5f4f9b929cc7c5
#
_cell.length_a   1.000
_cell.length_b   1.000
_cell.length_c   1.000
_cell.angle_alpha   90.00
_cell.angle_beta   90.00
_cell.angle_gamma   90.00
#
_symmetry.space_group_name_H-M   'P 1'
#
loop_
_entity.id
_entity.type
_entity.pdbx_description
1 polymer ?
#
loop_
_entity_poly.entity_id
_entity_poly.type
_entity_poly.pdbx_seq_one_letter_code
_entity_poly.pdbx_strand_id
1 'polypeptide(L)'
;MTQKIAIAIIHGAGTPKENFADEMIKHITDVFAKNLSINNAEQELVFEPVFWSSIFESEQTELWKRLQENSDLNYSRLRQFVIEFLADAIAYQPTALGNQNYDKVHALVATSINKLKEKAGANAPLCIISHSLGSIIASNYFYDLQFKPENMGCETVKCTSNTPIEQCETLTLFYTMGSPMALWSLRYIDFGSPITVPSPLISKFYPNMPGEWLNFYDKDDVLAFPLKEVNEAYQHAVTEDVAVNAGGVLTSWNPLSHLYYDREADVIEPIVDGLVRTWKAINLDKRHNEIKNEAMITSNNKS
;
A
#
# COMPACT_ATOMS: atom_id res chain seq x y z
N MET A 1 5.60 16.14 21.36
CA MET A 1 4.66 15.24 20.68
C MET A 1 5.47 14.30 19.82
N THR A 2 5.10 13.03 19.80
CA THR A 2 5.70 12.02 18.91
C THR A 2 5.34 12.30 17.45
N GLN A 3 6.21 11.93 16.53
CA GLN A 3 5.89 11.92 15.09
C GLN A 3 5.07 10.68 14.78
N LYS A 4 3.92 10.86 14.15
CA LYS A 4 3.04 9.78 13.72
C LYS A 4 3.52 9.13 12.42
N ILE A 5 3.12 7.87 12.19
CA ILE A 5 3.27 7.18 10.90
C ILE A 5 1.95 7.27 10.14
N ALA A 6 2.01 7.65 8.88
CA ALA A 6 0.89 7.70 7.96
C ALA A 6 0.77 6.39 7.19
N ILE A 7 -0.41 5.76 7.17
CA ILE A 7 -0.63 4.43 6.59
C ILE A 7 -1.83 4.48 5.64
N ALA A 8 -1.60 4.26 4.35
CA ALA A 8 -2.67 4.06 3.38
C ALA A 8 -2.90 2.58 3.13
N ILE A 9 -4.16 2.13 3.14
CA ILE A 9 -4.54 0.74 2.84
C ILE A 9 -5.35 0.73 1.56
N ILE A 10 -4.86 0.02 0.52
CA ILE A 10 -5.45 -0.01 -0.82
C ILE A 10 -5.97 -1.42 -1.11
N HIS A 11 -7.30 -1.56 -1.25
CA HIS A 11 -7.92 -2.85 -1.50
C HIS A 11 -7.71 -3.36 -2.94
N GLY A 12 -7.97 -4.65 -3.14
CA GLY A 12 -7.91 -5.33 -4.42
C GLY A 12 -9.12 -5.07 -5.32
N ALA A 13 -9.25 -5.86 -6.39
CA ALA A 13 -10.40 -5.85 -7.29
C ALA A 13 -11.68 -6.32 -6.59
N GLY A 14 -12.83 -5.95 -7.16
CA GLY A 14 -14.16 -6.28 -6.66
C GLY A 14 -14.80 -5.14 -5.85
N THR A 15 -15.93 -5.44 -5.23
CA THR A 15 -16.75 -4.46 -4.50
C THR A 15 -16.67 -4.70 -2.98
N PRO A 16 -15.56 -4.39 -2.31
CA PRO A 16 -15.47 -4.50 -0.86
C PRO A 16 -16.41 -3.48 -0.21
N LYS A 17 -16.74 -3.70 1.04
CA LYS A 17 -17.47 -2.70 1.82
C LYS A 17 -16.55 -1.53 2.19
N GLU A 18 -17.12 -0.36 2.46
CA GLU A 18 -16.33 0.82 2.87
C GLU A 18 -15.45 0.56 4.11
N ASN A 19 -15.87 -0.35 4.99
CA ASN A 19 -15.12 -0.74 6.19
C ASN A 19 -14.16 -1.94 5.97
N PHE A 20 -13.70 -2.17 4.73
CA PHE A 20 -12.85 -3.32 4.37
C PHE A 20 -11.56 -3.42 5.18
N ALA A 21 -11.03 -2.31 5.65
CA ALA A 21 -9.76 -2.26 6.37
C ALA A 21 -9.89 -2.35 7.90
N ASP A 22 -11.09 -2.31 8.46
CA ASP A 22 -11.31 -2.17 9.91
C ASP A 22 -10.65 -3.29 10.73
N GLU A 23 -10.78 -4.54 10.28
CA GLU A 23 -10.17 -5.68 10.98
C GLU A 23 -8.64 -5.61 10.94
N MET A 24 -8.06 -5.30 9.77
CA MET A 24 -6.62 -5.16 9.61
C MET A 24 -6.07 -4.01 10.45
N ILE A 25 -6.73 -2.85 10.42
CA ILE A 25 -6.38 -1.67 11.24
C ILE A 25 -6.36 -2.05 12.72
N LYS A 26 -7.41 -2.73 13.18
CA LYS A 26 -7.48 -3.18 14.58
C LYS A 26 -6.33 -4.12 14.93
N HIS A 27 -6.09 -5.15 14.14
CA HIS A 27 -5.00 -6.12 14.40
C HIS A 27 -3.63 -5.43 14.42
N ILE A 28 -3.32 -4.59 13.44
CA ILE A 28 -2.06 -3.83 13.40
C ILE A 28 -1.94 -2.96 14.65
N THR A 29 -2.99 -2.24 15.02
CA THR A 29 -2.99 -1.34 16.18
C THR A 29 -2.77 -2.11 17.49
N ASP A 30 -3.46 -3.24 17.68
CA ASP A 30 -3.35 -4.07 18.87
C ASP A 30 -1.93 -4.68 19.02
N VAL A 31 -1.38 -5.23 17.94
CA VAL A 31 -0.03 -5.82 17.94
C VAL A 31 1.05 -4.74 18.12
N PHE A 32 0.89 -3.58 17.48
CA PHE A 32 1.80 -2.43 17.62
C PHE A 32 1.81 -1.91 19.07
N ALA A 33 0.63 -1.74 19.69
CA ALA A 33 0.51 -1.34 21.09
C ALA A 33 1.23 -2.30 22.03
N LYS A 34 1.05 -3.61 21.81
CA LYS A 34 1.70 -4.67 22.57
C LYS A 34 3.23 -4.62 22.43
N ASN A 35 3.75 -4.49 21.20
CA ASN A 35 5.19 -4.51 20.93
C ASN A 35 5.92 -3.28 21.51
N LEU A 36 5.25 -2.13 21.59
CA LEU A 36 5.79 -0.92 22.20
C LEU A 36 5.41 -0.74 23.67
N SER A 37 4.54 -1.60 24.22
CA SER A 37 4.00 -1.47 25.58
C SER A 37 3.35 -0.08 25.81
N ILE A 38 2.58 0.40 24.84
CA ILE A 38 1.86 1.68 24.89
C ILE A 38 0.34 1.47 24.90
N ASN A 39 -0.39 2.39 25.54
CA ASN A 39 -1.84 2.29 25.64
C ASN A 39 -2.62 3.03 24.54
N ASN A 40 -1.94 3.92 23.79
CA ASN A 40 -2.57 4.84 22.84
C ASN A 40 -1.94 4.72 21.44
N ALA A 41 -1.85 3.51 20.90
CA ALA A 41 -1.28 3.26 19.56
C ALA A 41 -2.01 4.05 18.45
N GLU A 42 -3.31 4.31 18.62
CA GLU A 42 -4.13 5.14 17.71
C GLU A 42 -3.65 6.60 17.59
N GLN A 43 -2.86 7.07 18.56
CA GLN A 43 -2.24 8.39 18.49
C GLN A 43 -0.92 8.40 17.71
N GLU A 44 -0.32 7.24 17.49
CA GLU A 44 0.97 7.05 16.83
C GLU A 44 0.82 6.59 15.36
N LEU A 45 -0.25 5.86 15.04
CA LEU A 45 -0.58 5.36 13.71
C LEU A 45 -1.80 6.10 13.16
N VAL A 46 -1.72 6.58 11.94
CA VAL A 46 -2.84 7.23 11.25
C VAL A 46 -3.14 6.44 9.98
N PHE A 47 -4.32 5.86 9.94
CA PHE A 47 -4.79 5.06 8.80
C PHE A 47 -5.75 5.85 7.91
N GLU A 48 -5.65 5.61 6.62
CA GLU A 48 -6.62 6.06 5.63
C GLU A 48 -6.85 4.94 4.60
N PRO A 49 -8.00 4.27 4.63
CA PRO A 49 -8.40 3.32 3.60
C PRO A 49 -8.67 4.03 2.27
N VAL A 50 -8.14 3.50 1.18
CA VAL A 50 -8.36 3.99 -0.18
C VAL A 50 -9.46 3.14 -0.82
N PHE A 51 -10.70 3.64 -0.79
CA PHE A 51 -11.86 2.96 -1.37
C PHE A 51 -12.07 3.43 -2.82
N TRP A 52 -11.48 2.72 -3.77
CA TRP A 52 -11.45 3.10 -5.18
C TRP A 52 -12.49 2.39 -6.06
N SER A 53 -13.02 1.24 -5.63
CA SER A 53 -13.96 0.43 -6.42
C SER A 53 -15.28 1.14 -6.76
N SER A 54 -15.66 2.16 -5.96
CA SER A 54 -16.84 2.98 -6.22
C SER A 54 -16.84 3.65 -7.60
N ILE A 55 -15.67 3.79 -8.24
CA ILE A 55 -15.54 4.35 -9.61
C ILE A 55 -16.18 3.41 -10.65
N PHE A 56 -16.11 2.09 -10.44
CA PHE A 56 -16.52 1.08 -11.42
C PHE A 56 -17.77 0.29 -11.02
N GLU A 57 -18.19 0.38 -9.75
CA GLU A 57 -19.24 -0.47 -9.16
C GLU A 57 -20.56 -0.46 -9.94
N SER A 58 -21.00 0.70 -10.39
CA SER A 58 -22.27 0.83 -11.12
C SER A 58 -22.25 0.10 -12.46
N GLU A 59 -21.17 0.24 -13.21
CA GLU A 59 -21.02 -0.34 -14.56
C GLU A 59 -20.81 -1.86 -14.47
N GLN A 60 -20.08 -2.33 -13.48
CA GLN A 60 -19.88 -3.77 -13.24
C GLN A 60 -21.15 -4.46 -12.80
N THR A 61 -21.88 -3.87 -11.86
CA THR A 61 -23.15 -4.39 -11.38
C THR A 61 -24.16 -4.52 -12.53
N GLU A 62 -24.24 -3.49 -13.38
CA GLU A 62 -25.14 -3.52 -14.55
C GLU A 62 -24.70 -4.57 -15.57
N LEU A 63 -23.40 -4.72 -15.86
CA LEU A 63 -22.89 -5.75 -16.74
C LEU A 63 -23.21 -7.14 -16.20
N TRP A 64 -22.93 -7.39 -14.93
CA TRP A 64 -23.20 -8.69 -14.30
C TRP A 64 -24.68 -9.06 -14.35
N LYS A 65 -25.56 -8.10 -14.03
CA LYS A 65 -27.00 -8.27 -14.13
C LYS A 65 -27.44 -8.68 -15.52
N ARG A 66 -26.99 -7.98 -16.57
CA ARG A 66 -27.32 -8.31 -17.98
C ARG A 66 -26.86 -9.70 -18.38
N LEU A 67 -25.67 -10.13 -17.92
CA LEU A 67 -25.13 -11.46 -18.20
C LEU A 67 -25.94 -12.55 -17.50
N GLN A 68 -26.39 -12.33 -16.26
CA GLN A 68 -27.22 -13.29 -15.53
C GLN A 68 -28.64 -13.42 -16.08
N GLU A 69 -29.27 -12.30 -16.43
CA GLU A 69 -30.65 -12.30 -16.92
C GLU A 69 -30.82 -12.99 -18.29
N ASN A 70 -29.78 -13.01 -19.10
CA ASN A 70 -29.84 -13.49 -20.48
C ASN A 70 -29.08 -14.79 -20.74
N SER A 71 -28.54 -15.44 -19.69
CA SER A 71 -27.71 -16.63 -19.87
C SER A 71 -27.82 -17.59 -18.66
N ASP A 72 -27.88 -18.87 -18.95
CA ASP A 72 -27.78 -19.94 -17.94
C ASP A 72 -26.30 -20.25 -17.70
N LEU A 73 -25.69 -19.57 -16.70
CA LEU A 73 -24.26 -19.64 -16.45
C LEU A 73 -23.93 -20.55 -15.26
N ASN A 74 -23.12 -21.59 -15.52
CA ASN A 74 -22.50 -22.38 -14.46
C ASN A 74 -21.38 -21.60 -13.74
N TYR A 75 -21.04 -22.02 -12.51
CA TYR A 75 -19.94 -21.43 -11.71
C TYR A 75 -20.09 -19.93 -11.43
N SER A 76 -21.29 -19.47 -11.12
CA SER A 76 -21.63 -18.04 -10.99
C SER A 76 -20.69 -17.26 -10.05
N ARG A 77 -20.31 -17.81 -8.90
CA ARG A 77 -19.39 -17.15 -7.96
C ARG A 77 -17.97 -16.98 -8.52
N LEU A 78 -17.45 -18.04 -9.17
CA LEU A 78 -16.13 -17.97 -9.80
C LEU A 78 -16.14 -16.99 -10.98
N ARG A 79 -17.19 -17.01 -11.80
CA ARG A 79 -17.36 -16.07 -12.92
C ARG A 79 -17.50 -14.64 -12.42
N GLN A 80 -18.23 -14.42 -11.34
CA GLN A 80 -18.36 -13.09 -10.74
C GLN A 80 -16.98 -12.57 -10.31
N PHE A 81 -16.22 -13.36 -9.56
CA PHE A 81 -14.84 -12.99 -9.17
C PHE A 81 -13.94 -12.71 -10.39
N VAL A 82 -13.97 -13.57 -11.42
CA VAL A 82 -13.17 -13.37 -12.64
C VAL A 82 -13.61 -12.11 -13.38
N ILE A 83 -14.92 -11.85 -13.49
CA ILE A 83 -15.45 -10.65 -14.15
C ILE A 83 -15.04 -9.40 -13.36
N GLU A 84 -15.23 -9.37 -12.06
CA GLU A 84 -14.86 -8.23 -11.21
C GLU A 84 -13.37 -7.94 -11.34
N PHE A 85 -12.50 -8.95 -11.19
CA PHE A 85 -11.06 -8.78 -11.33
C PHE A 85 -10.63 -8.29 -12.71
N LEU A 86 -11.12 -8.93 -13.78
CA LEU A 86 -10.75 -8.55 -15.15
C LEU A 86 -11.38 -7.22 -15.55
N ALA A 87 -12.61 -6.93 -15.13
CA ALA A 87 -13.26 -5.67 -15.44
C ALA A 87 -12.54 -4.50 -14.79
N ASP A 88 -12.18 -4.61 -13.51
CA ASP A 88 -11.38 -3.62 -12.80
C ASP A 88 -10.02 -3.44 -13.48
N ALA A 89 -9.33 -4.55 -13.76
CA ALA A 89 -8.03 -4.54 -14.41
C ALA A 89 -8.08 -3.85 -15.79
N ILE A 90 -9.11 -4.13 -16.59
CA ILE A 90 -9.31 -3.52 -17.90
C ILE A 90 -9.73 -2.05 -17.76
N ALA A 91 -10.67 -1.75 -16.87
CA ALA A 91 -11.20 -0.40 -16.68
C ALA A 91 -10.14 0.57 -16.12
N TYR A 92 -9.22 0.08 -15.30
CA TYR A 92 -8.11 0.85 -14.75
C TYR A 92 -7.04 1.18 -15.78
N GLN A 93 -6.93 0.42 -16.90
CA GLN A 93 -5.87 0.65 -17.89
C GLN A 93 -5.97 2.04 -18.53
N PRO A 94 -4.83 2.74 -18.72
CA PRO A 94 -4.77 3.88 -19.61
C PRO A 94 -5.20 3.50 -21.03
N THR A 95 -6.07 4.30 -21.66
CA THR A 95 -6.53 4.05 -23.02
C THR A 95 -6.07 5.17 -23.97
N ALA A 96 -6.01 4.87 -25.27
CA ALA A 96 -5.68 5.87 -26.29
C ALA A 96 -6.71 7.03 -26.37
N LEU A 97 -7.94 6.82 -25.87
CA LEU A 97 -9.01 7.82 -25.84
C LEU A 97 -9.01 8.71 -24.59
N GLY A 98 -8.10 8.43 -23.65
CA GLY A 98 -7.94 9.21 -22.42
C GLY A 98 -7.74 8.29 -21.19
N ASN A 99 -7.14 8.84 -20.17
CA ASN A 99 -6.80 8.14 -18.93
C ASN A 99 -7.82 8.40 -17.81
N GLN A 100 -9.11 8.60 -18.15
CA GLN A 100 -10.09 9.09 -17.17
C GLN A 100 -10.20 8.22 -15.92
N ASN A 101 -10.30 6.91 -16.07
CA ASN A 101 -10.44 6.01 -14.93
C ASN A 101 -9.14 5.87 -14.14
N TYR A 102 -8.01 5.80 -14.84
CA TYR A 102 -6.69 5.81 -14.23
C TYR A 102 -6.49 7.07 -13.36
N ASP A 103 -6.79 8.25 -13.93
CA ASP A 103 -6.69 9.52 -13.23
C ASP A 103 -7.66 9.63 -12.04
N LYS A 104 -8.91 9.17 -12.17
CA LYS A 104 -9.88 9.15 -11.07
C LYS A 104 -9.43 8.26 -9.90
N VAL A 105 -8.91 7.06 -10.20
CA VAL A 105 -8.40 6.16 -9.16
C VAL A 105 -7.19 6.79 -8.47
N HIS A 106 -6.26 7.37 -9.23
CA HIS A 106 -5.11 8.05 -8.67
C HIS A 106 -5.49 9.30 -7.87
N ALA A 107 -6.54 10.03 -8.27
CA ALA A 107 -7.07 11.15 -7.50
C ALA A 107 -7.62 10.72 -6.13
N LEU A 108 -8.22 9.52 -6.02
CA LEU A 108 -8.63 8.98 -4.72
C LEU A 108 -7.42 8.61 -3.85
N VAL A 109 -6.36 8.03 -4.44
CA VAL A 109 -5.11 7.79 -3.70
C VAL A 109 -4.52 9.11 -3.19
N ALA A 110 -4.42 10.13 -4.06
CA ALA A 110 -3.93 11.45 -3.70
C ALA A 110 -4.77 12.09 -2.58
N THR A 111 -6.11 11.99 -2.67
CA THR A 111 -7.04 12.49 -1.64
C THR A 111 -6.81 11.79 -0.30
N SER A 112 -6.58 10.49 -0.30
CA SER A 112 -6.31 9.73 0.94
C SER A 112 -4.95 10.12 1.54
N ILE A 113 -3.92 10.33 0.71
CA ILE A 113 -2.62 10.84 1.20
C ILE A 113 -2.75 12.27 1.74
N ASN A 114 -3.57 13.12 1.11
CA ASN A 114 -3.85 14.47 1.63
C ASN A 114 -4.49 14.42 3.03
N LYS A 115 -5.47 13.54 3.26
CA LYS A 115 -6.05 13.34 4.60
C LYS A 115 -5.03 12.82 5.60
N LEU A 116 -4.11 11.93 5.19
CA LEU A 116 -3.00 11.48 6.03
C LEU A 116 -2.08 12.63 6.40
N LYS A 117 -1.73 13.50 5.45
CA LYS A 117 -0.97 14.73 5.70
C LYS A 117 -1.61 15.61 6.78
N GLU A 118 -2.92 15.81 6.71
CA GLU A 118 -3.65 16.63 7.68
C GLU A 118 -3.62 16.04 9.10
N LYS A 119 -3.66 14.71 9.22
CA LYS A 119 -3.73 14.00 10.50
C LYS A 119 -2.35 13.66 11.09
N ALA A 120 -1.36 13.35 10.25
CA ALA A 120 -0.04 12.87 10.66
C ALA A 120 1.08 13.90 10.44
N GLY A 121 0.85 14.91 9.59
CA GLY A 121 1.82 15.95 9.24
C GLY A 121 2.45 15.75 7.85
N ALA A 122 2.92 16.86 7.27
CA ALA A 122 3.45 16.91 5.90
C ALA A 122 4.72 16.07 5.67
N ASN A 123 5.47 15.80 6.74
CA ASN A 123 6.71 15.02 6.70
C ASN A 123 6.54 13.63 7.31
N ALA A 124 5.32 13.19 7.63
CA ALA A 124 5.12 11.89 8.25
C ALA A 124 5.68 10.77 7.37
N PRO A 125 6.40 9.77 7.95
CA PRO A 125 6.78 8.58 7.21
C PRO A 125 5.53 7.90 6.65
N LEU A 126 5.57 7.56 5.37
CA LEU A 126 4.45 6.95 4.67
C LEU A 126 4.66 5.44 4.55
N CYS A 127 3.66 4.69 4.98
CA CYS A 127 3.52 3.26 4.79
C CYS A 127 2.36 2.98 3.84
N ILE A 128 2.56 2.11 2.87
CA ILE A 128 1.51 1.65 1.96
C ILE A 128 1.31 0.17 2.16
N ILE A 129 0.08 -0.23 2.45
CA ILE A 129 -0.38 -1.62 2.51
C ILE A 129 -1.35 -1.82 1.36
N SER A 130 -1.10 -2.77 0.49
CA SER A 130 -1.88 -2.93 -0.73
C SER A 130 -2.13 -4.41 -1.06
N HIS A 131 -3.35 -4.71 -1.50
CA HIS A 131 -3.78 -6.06 -1.82
C HIS A 131 -4.14 -6.18 -3.30
N SER A 132 -3.74 -7.28 -3.94
CA SER A 132 -4.17 -7.65 -5.30
C SER A 132 -3.99 -6.50 -6.31
N LEU A 133 -5.02 -6.11 -7.05
CA LEU A 133 -4.99 -4.97 -8.00
C LEU A 133 -4.62 -3.65 -7.31
N GLY A 134 -4.92 -3.49 -6.02
CA GLY A 134 -4.47 -2.33 -5.23
C GLY A 134 -2.96 -2.17 -5.20
N SER A 135 -2.19 -3.27 -5.29
CA SER A 135 -0.73 -3.22 -5.38
C SER A 135 -0.24 -2.63 -6.71
N ILE A 136 -0.98 -2.89 -7.79
CA ILE A 136 -0.72 -2.29 -9.11
C ILE A 136 -1.04 -0.80 -9.09
N ILE A 137 -2.19 -0.42 -8.49
CA ILE A 137 -2.59 0.98 -8.34
C ILE A 137 -1.54 1.74 -7.54
N ALA A 138 -1.11 1.21 -6.40
CA ALA A 138 -0.06 1.80 -5.58
C ALA A 138 1.26 1.94 -6.36
N SER A 139 1.72 0.85 -6.98
CA SER A 139 2.96 0.85 -7.75
C SER A 139 2.93 1.88 -8.88
N ASN A 140 1.86 1.94 -9.67
CA ASN A 140 1.73 2.90 -10.76
C ASN A 140 1.70 4.35 -10.24
N TYR A 141 0.91 4.63 -9.21
CA TYR A 141 0.81 5.96 -8.62
C TYR A 141 2.17 6.48 -8.13
N PHE A 142 2.89 5.68 -7.36
CA PHE A 142 4.20 6.06 -6.84
C PHE A 142 5.29 6.04 -7.92
N TYR A 143 5.17 5.18 -8.94
CA TYR A 143 6.07 5.20 -10.09
C TYR A 143 5.94 6.50 -10.88
N ASP A 144 4.70 6.94 -11.13
CA ASP A 144 4.47 8.22 -11.81
C ASP A 144 5.04 9.37 -10.99
N LEU A 145 4.82 9.42 -9.68
CA LEU A 145 5.43 10.44 -8.82
C LEU A 145 6.96 10.43 -8.82
N GLN A 146 7.58 9.26 -8.82
CA GLN A 146 9.04 9.14 -8.73
C GLN A 146 9.74 9.37 -10.06
N PHE A 147 9.15 8.92 -11.17
CA PHE A 147 9.87 8.81 -12.46
C PHE A 147 9.15 9.43 -13.64
N LYS A 148 7.84 9.61 -13.58
CA LYS A 148 6.99 10.04 -14.71
C LYS A 148 5.90 11.03 -14.29
N PRO A 149 6.26 12.15 -13.62
CA PRO A 149 5.26 13.10 -13.13
C PRO A 149 4.36 13.67 -14.23
N GLU A 150 4.80 13.62 -15.48
CA GLU A 150 4.01 13.98 -16.65
C GLU A 150 2.82 13.05 -16.92
N ASN A 151 2.79 11.84 -16.35
CA ASN A 151 1.67 10.91 -16.45
C ASN A 151 0.55 11.22 -15.46
N MET A 152 0.82 12.05 -14.45
CA MET A 152 -0.18 12.43 -13.46
C MET A 152 -1.31 13.19 -14.13
N GLY A 153 -2.52 12.65 -14.05
CA GLY A 153 -3.69 13.26 -14.65
C GLY A 153 -4.15 14.53 -13.92
N CYS A 154 -5.01 15.29 -14.57
CA CYS A 154 -5.41 16.60 -14.05
C CYS A 154 -6.27 16.51 -12.78
N GLU A 155 -7.05 15.43 -12.58
CA GLU A 155 -7.81 15.22 -11.35
C GLU A 155 -6.89 14.89 -10.18
N THR A 156 -5.91 14.04 -10.41
CA THR A 156 -4.88 13.69 -9.41
C THR A 156 -4.07 14.91 -8.98
N VAL A 157 -3.60 15.70 -9.94
CA VAL A 157 -2.83 16.93 -9.66
C VAL A 157 -3.62 17.93 -8.81
N LYS A 158 -4.93 18.07 -9.04
CA LYS A 158 -5.79 18.93 -8.22
C LYS A 158 -5.91 18.46 -6.76
N CYS A 159 -5.79 17.17 -6.52
CA CYS A 159 -5.86 16.57 -5.18
C CYS A 159 -4.53 16.53 -4.45
N THR A 160 -3.43 16.90 -5.12
CA THR A 160 -2.06 16.82 -4.60
C THR A 160 -1.51 18.22 -4.35
N SER A 161 -0.85 18.43 -3.23
CA SER A 161 -0.05 19.63 -2.96
C SER A 161 1.46 19.28 -2.90
N ASN A 162 2.32 20.30 -2.83
CA ASN A 162 3.78 20.13 -2.84
C ASN A 162 4.35 19.82 -1.45
N THR A 163 3.72 18.89 -0.70
CA THR A 163 4.27 18.45 0.56
C THR A 163 5.05 17.14 0.41
N PRO A 164 6.06 16.88 1.23
CA PRO A 164 6.91 15.70 1.11
C PRO A 164 6.17 14.37 1.07
N ILE A 165 5.14 14.21 1.90
CA ILE A 165 4.33 12.98 1.92
C ILE A 165 3.53 12.81 0.62
N GLU A 166 2.95 13.89 0.07
CA GLU A 166 2.17 13.85 -1.17
C GLU A 166 3.05 13.69 -2.41
N GLN A 167 4.31 14.09 -2.34
CA GLN A 167 5.32 13.90 -3.40
C GLN A 167 6.10 12.59 -3.26
N CYS A 168 5.63 11.65 -2.42
CA CYS A 168 6.29 10.37 -2.18
C CYS A 168 7.71 10.48 -1.59
N GLU A 169 8.12 11.67 -1.11
CA GLU A 169 9.46 11.86 -0.56
C GLU A 169 9.67 11.16 0.78
N THR A 170 8.56 10.86 1.49
CA THR A 170 8.57 10.17 2.79
C THR A 170 8.09 8.72 2.73
N LEU A 171 7.94 8.13 1.53
CA LEU A 171 7.63 6.70 1.41
C LEU A 171 8.73 5.87 2.06
N THR A 172 8.35 5.10 3.07
CA THR A 172 9.26 4.34 3.92
C THR A 172 9.02 2.85 3.83
N LEU A 173 7.75 2.43 3.86
CA LEU A 173 7.34 1.03 3.90
C LEU A 173 6.34 0.75 2.78
N PHE A 174 6.55 -0.35 2.07
CA PHE A 174 5.61 -0.84 1.07
C PHE A 174 5.34 -2.33 1.26
N TYR A 175 4.08 -2.67 1.48
CA TYR A 175 3.61 -4.02 1.70
C TYR A 175 2.61 -4.40 0.62
N THR A 176 2.94 -5.44 -0.16
CA THR A 176 2.09 -5.98 -1.22
C THR A 176 1.64 -7.37 -0.82
N MET A 177 0.33 -7.64 -0.93
CA MET A 177 -0.29 -8.91 -0.54
C MET A 177 -1.06 -9.46 -1.74
N GLY A 178 -0.84 -10.72 -2.09
CA GLY A 178 -1.55 -11.32 -3.22
C GLY A 178 -1.34 -10.58 -4.54
N SER A 179 -0.14 -10.06 -4.78
CA SER A 179 0.12 -9.12 -5.88
C SER A 179 0.25 -9.81 -7.25
N PRO A 180 -0.52 -9.39 -8.27
CA PRO A 180 -0.36 -9.83 -9.65
C PRO A 180 0.73 -9.04 -10.41
N MET A 181 1.62 -8.32 -9.72
CA MET A 181 2.59 -7.39 -10.32
C MET A 181 3.53 -8.07 -11.32
N ALA A 182 3.91 -9.34 -11.07
CA ALA A 182 4.71 -10.11 -12.02
C ALA A 182 3.98 -10.29 -13.37
N LEU A 183 2.66 -10.55 -13.36
CA LEU A 183 1.88 -10.58 -14.60
C LEU A 183 1.78 -9.19 -15.25
N TRP A 184 1.66 -8.16 -14.43
CA TRP A 184 1.55 -6.77 -14.91
C TRP A 184 2.81 -6.28 -15.59
N SER A 185 3.98 -6.79 -15.17
CA SER A 185 5.29 -6.45 -15.71
C SER A 185 5.42 -6.82 -17.21
N LEU A 186 4.64 -7.80 -17.70
CA LEU A 186 4.58 -8.18 -19.13
C LEU A 186 4.19 -7.03 -20.07
N ARG A 187 3.65 -5.92 -19.54
CA ARG A 187 3.32 -4.72 -20.33
C ARG A 187 4.54 -3.91 -20.74
N TYR A 188 5.67 -4.14 -20.13
CA TYR A 188 6.88 -3.34 -20.27
C TYR A 188 8.01 -4.13 -20.90
N ILE A 189 8.91 -3.42 -21.58
CA ILE A 189 10.17 -4.01 -22.09
C ILE A 189 11.01 -4.42 -20.89
N ASP A 190 11.60 -5.60 -20.95
CA ASP A 190 12.42 -6.19 -19.87
C ASP A 190 11.71 -6.19 -18.51
N PHE A 191 10.38 -6.37 -18.53
CA PHE A 191 9.48 -6.40 -17.35
C PHE A 191 9.43 -5.09 -16.56
N GLY A 192 9.97 -3.99 -17.10
CA GLY A 192 9.90 -2.66 -16.49
C GLY A 192 10.80 -2.48 -15.26
N SER A 193 10.54 -1.40 -14.54
CA SER A 193 11.28 -1.05 -13.33
C SER A 193 10.33 -0.82 -12.16
N PRO A 194 10.69 -1.27 -10.95
CA PRO A 194 9.90 -1.04 -9.74
C PRO A 194 10.06 0.40 -9.22
N ILE A 195 9.20 0.76 -8.27
CA ILE A 195 9.38 1.94 -7.43
C ILE A 195 10.56 1.74 -6.47
N THR A 196 11.12 2.85 -5.99
CA THR A 196 12.20 2.82 -4.99
C THR A 196 11.61 2.96 -3.58
N VAL A 197 11.90 1.98 -2.72
CA VAL A 197 11.48 1.96 -1.31
C VAL A 197 12.70 1.61 -0.43
N PRO A 198 13.03 2.42 0.56
CA PRO A 198 12.43 3.71 0.88
C PRO A 198 12.69 4.76 -0.22
N SER A 199 11.91 5.84 -0.20
CA SER A 199 12.15 6.97 -1.10
C SER A 199 13.59 7.45 -1.00
N PRO A 200 14.29 7.72 -2.13
CA PRO A 200 15.66 8.26 -2.07
C PRO A 200 15.77 9.59 -1.33
N LEU A 201 14.64 10.30 -1.20
CA LEU A 201 14.58 11.60 -0.54
C LEU A 201 14.29 11.52 0.96
N ILE A 202 13.98 10.32 1.50
CA ILE A 202 13.62 10.14 2.92
C ILE A 202 14.70 10.66 3.87
N SER A 203 15.97 10.54 3.51
CA SER A 203 17.10 10.98 4.33
C SER A 203 17.14 12.49 4.59
N LYS A 204 16.43 13.29 3.78
CA LYS A 204 16.26 14.74 4.03
C LYS A 204 15.46 15.02 5.31
N PHE A 205 14.55 14.12 5.65
CA PHE A 205 13.63 14.25 6.78
C PHE A 205 14.06 13.37 7.96
N TYR A 206 14.52 12.18 7.65
CA TYR A 206 14.88 11.13 8.62
C TYR A 206 16.18 10.45 8.21
N PRO A 207 17.32 10.96 8.67
CA PRO A 207 18.61 10.31 8.44
C PRO A 207 18.61 8.88 8.99
N ASN A 208 19.09 7.93 8.22
CA ASN A 208 19.16 6.50 8.55
C ASN A 208 17.78 5.81 8.76
N MET A 209 16.72 6.31 8.11
CA MET A 209 15.43 5.65 8.16
C MET A 209 15.52 4.24 7.55
N PRO A 210 15.19 3.20 8.32
CA PRO A 210 15.04 1.87 7.75
C PRO A 210 13.77 1.83 6.87
N GLY A 211 13.90 1.34 5.67
CA GLY A 211 12.74 1.14 4.79
C GLY A 211 12.73 -0.27 4.23
N GLU A 212 11.56 -0.74 3.84
CA GLU A 212 11.43 -2.07 3.26
C GLU A 212 10.23 -2.19 2.32
N TRP A 213 10.34 -3.12 1.40
CA TRP A 213 9.24 -3.63 0.60
C TRP A 213 9.13 -5.13 0.84
N LEU A 214 8.07 -5.58 1.54
CA LEU A 214 7.73 -6.99 1.67
C LEU A 214 6.58 -7.34 0.73
N ASN A 215 6.74 -8.44 0.01
CA ASN A 215 5.73 -8.97 -0.88
C ASN A 215 5.23 -10.31 -0.33
N PHE A 216 4.00 -10.34 0.17
CA PHE A 216 3.37 -11.53 0.73
C PHE A 216 2.64 -12.30 -0.38
N TYR A 217 2.94 -13.57 -0.53
CA TYR A 217 2.29 -14.44 -1.50
C TYR A 217 1.99 -15.82 -0.91
N ASP A 218 0.84 -16.36 -1.24
CA ASP A 218 0.48 -17.73 -0.94
C ASP A 218 0.81 -18.61 -2.16
N LYS A 219 1.36 -19.80 -1.92
CA LYS A 219 1.75 -20.73 -2.99
C LYS A 219 0.55 -21.32 -3.75
N ASP A 220 -0.63 -21.29 -3.15
CA ASP A 220 -1.88 -21.77 -3.73
C ASP A 220 -2.70 -20.63 -4.36
N ASP A 221 -2.30 -19.36 -4.17
CA ASP A 221 -2.89 -18.20 -4.80
C ASP A 221 -2.38 -18.02 -6.24
N VAL A 222 -3.20 -18.35 -7.22
CA VAL A 222 -2.86 -18.31 -8.66
C VAL A 222 -2.68 -16.90 -9.23
N LEU A 223 -2.98 -15.85 -8.46
CA LEU A 223 -2.80 -14.45 -8.85
C LEU A 223 -1.57 -13.82 -8.17
N ALA A 224 -1.04 -14.45 -7.13
CA ALA A 224 0.10 -13.95 -6.37
C ALA A 224 1.41 -14.58 -6.84
N PHE A 225 2.44 -13.74 -6.97
CA PHE A 225 3.74 -14.20 -7.43
C PHE A 225 4.87 -13.59 -6.61
N PRO A 226 6.00 -14.32 -6.42
CA PRO A 226 7.24 -13.70 -5.96
C PRO A 226 7.68 -12.64 -6.96
N LEU A 227 8.15 -11.50 -6.47
CA LEU A 227 8.53 -10.36 -7.30
C LEU A 227 10.03 -10.29 -7.56
N LYS A 228 10.87 -10.79 -6.66
CA LYS A 228 12.34 -10.75 -6.82
C LYS A 228 12.83 -11.49 -8.06
N GLU A 229 12.07 -12.48 -8.53
CA GLU A 229 12.40 -13.27 -9.70
C GLU A 229 11.99 -12.61 -11.04
N VAL A 230 11.30 -11.46 -11.00
CA VAL A 230 10.82 -10.77 -12.20
C VAL A 230 12.00 -10.28 -13.06
N ASN A 231 12.92 -9.54 -12.44
CA ASN A 231 14.18 -9.12 -13.04
C ASN A 231 15.15 -8.58 -11.96
N GLU A 232 16.37 -8.17 -12.36
CA GLU A 232 17.41 -7.66 -11.47
C GLU A 232 16.96 -6.41 -10.70
N ALA A 233 16.16 -5.52 -11.31
CA ALA A 233 15.67 -4.31 -10.65
C ALA A 233 14.69 -4.65 -9.51
N TYR A 234 13.78 -5.59 -9.74
CA TYR A 234 12.88 -6.10 -8.68
C TYR A 234 13.63 -6.86 -7.61
N GLN A 235 14.65 -7.65 -7.96
CA GLN A 235 15.50 -8.36 -7.00
C GLN A 235 16.15 -7.41 -5.98
N HIS A 236 16.53 -6.21 -6.42
CA HIS A 236 17.13 -5.19 -5.55
C HIS A 236 16.08 -4.35 -4.79
N ALA A 237 14.94 -4.06 -5.40
CA ALA A 237 13.92 -3.18 -4.82
C ALA A 237 13.07 -3.90 -3.75
N VAL A 238 12.74 -5.16 -3.98
CA VAL A 238 11.96 -5.97 -3.02
C VAL A 238 12.89 -6.51 -1.95
N THR A 239 12.63 -6.16 -0.70
CA THR A 239 13.42 -6.63 0.43
C THR A 239 13.28 -8.14 0.56
N GLU A 240 12.04 -8.63 0.57
CA GLU A 240 11.74 -10.05 0.71
C GLU A 240 10.40 -10.42 0.06
N ASP A 241 10.36 -11.61 -0.58
CA ASP A 241 9.13 -12.31 -0.94
C ASP A 241 8.80 -13.28 0.21
N VAL A 242 7.75 -12.98 0.96
CA VAL A 242 7.32 -13.73 2.15
C VAL A 242 6.24 -14.72 1.75
N ALA A 243 6.58 -16.01 1.78
CA ALA A 243 5.59 -17.05 1.54
C ALA A 243 4.71 -17.21 2.79
N VAL A 244 3.41 -17.04 2.63
CA VAL A 244 2.40 -17.19 3.69
C VAL A 244 1.41 -18.28 3.32
N ASN A 245 0.58 -18.68 4.29
CA ASN A 245 -0.55 -19.57 4.04
C ASN A 245 -1.85 -18.81 4.37
N ALA A 246 -2.42 -18.17 3.35
CA ALA A 246 -3.59 -17.34 3.49
C ALA A 246 -4.88 -18.18 3.51
N GLY A 247 -5.70 -17.98 4.53
CA GLY A 247 -6.95 -18.71 4.72
C GLY A 247 -6.82 -19.94 5.64
N GLY A 248 -7.95 -20.46 6.08
CA GLY A 248 -8.02 -21.62 6.96
C GLY A 248 -7.88 -22.96 6.23
N VAL A 249 -7.87 -24.07 6.99
CA VAL A 249 -7.70 -25.46 6.53
C VAL A 249 -8.59 -25.86 5.33
N LEU A 250 -9.72 -25.16 5.11
CA LEU A 250 -10.65 -25.43 4.01
C LEU A 250 -10.46 -24.51 2.79
N THR A 251 -9.70 -23.43 2.92
CA THR A 251 -9.55 -22.40 1.87
C THR A 251 -8.12 -22.23 1.37
N SER A 252 -7.13 -22.68 2.14
CA SER A 252 -5.72 -22.54 1.83
C SER A 252 -5.23 -23.28 0.57
N TRP A 253 -6.04 -24.18 0.01
CA TRP A 253 -5.68 -24.98 -1.17
C TRP A 253 -6.46 -24.58 -2.45
N ASN A 254 -7.14 -23.45 -2.44
CA ASN A 254 -7.94 -23.03 -3.59
C ASN A 254 -7.78 -21.53 -3.87
N PRO A 255 -8.15 -21.04 -5.07
CA PRO A 255 -7.99 -19.64 -5.46
C PRO A 255 -8.65 -18.58 -4.54
N LEU A 256 -9.47 -19.03 -3.57
CA LEU A 256 -10.08 -18.13 -2.57
C LEU A 256 -9.10 -17.72 -1.47
N SER A 257 -7.92 -18.36 -1.35
CA SER A 257 -6.82 -17.91 -0.47
C SER A 257 -6.45 -16.45 -0.77
N HIS A 258 -6.60 -16.03 -2.03
CA HIS A 258 -6.42 -14.65 -2.47
C HIS A 258 -7.16 -13.59 -1.64
N LEU A 259 -8.23 -13.94 -0.94
CA LEU A 259 -9.09 -13.00 -0.20
C LEU A 259 -8.77 -12.88 1.30
N TYR A 260 -7.77 -13.60 1.81
CA TYR A 260 -7.61 -13.75 3.28
C TYR A 260 -6.30 -13.19 3.86
N TYR A 261 -5.45 -12.54 3.08
CA TYR A 261 -4.17 -12.01 3.56
C TYR A 261 -4.29 -11.02 4.72
N ASP A 262 -5.38 -10.26 4.77
CA ASP A 262 -5.64 -9.18 5.73
C ASP A 262 -5.79 -9.63 7.18
N ARG A 263 -5.93 -10.94 7.41
CA ARG A 263 -6.22 -11.54 8.73
C ARG A 263 -5.10 -12.44 9.26
N GLU A 264 -4.13 -12.74 8.42
CA GLU A 264 -3.09 -13.72 8.74
C GLU A 264 -2.01 -13.09 9.63
N ALA A 265 -1.67 -13.79 10.73
CA ALA A 265 -0.62 -13.36 11.63
C ALA A 265 0.73 -13.24 10.90
N ASP A 266 1.02 -14.17 9.98
CA ASP A 266 2.23 -14.19 9.15
C ASP A 266 2.34 -12.98 8.21
N VAL A 267 1.25 -12.22 8.02
CA VAL A 267 1.22 -10.94 7.30
C VAL A 267 1.27 -9.77 8.27
N ILE A 268 0.44 -9.80 9.32
CA ILE A 268 0.30 -8.69 10.27
C ILE A 268 1.57 -8.46 11.09
N GLU A 269 2.21 -9.53 11.58
CA GLU A 269 3.40 -9.41 12.43
C GLU A 269 4.59 -8.74 11.71
N PRO A 270 5.01 -9.12 10.49
CA PRO A 270 6.08 -8.44 9.77
C PRO A 270 5.75 -6.97 9.44
N ILE A 271 4.49 -6.66 9.09
CA ILE A 271 4.04 -5.27 8.88
C ILE A 271 4.23 -4.45 10.16
N VAL A 272 3.80 -4.99 11.30
CA VAL A 272 3.93 -4.30 12.59
C VAL A 272 5.40 -4.14 12.97
N ASP A 273 6.25 -5.12 12.71
CA ASP A 273 7.68 -5.01 12.98
C ASP A 273 8.33 -3.86 12.20
N GLY A 274 7.96 -3.69 10.92
CA GLY A 274 8.37 -2.53 10.12
C GLY A 274 7.89 -1.20 10.69
N LEU A 275 6.62 -1.13 11.09
CA LEU A 275 6.05 0.06 11.74
C LEU A 275 6.74 0.39 13.07
N VAL A 276 7.04 -0.63 13.89
CA VAL A 276 7.75 -0.46 15.17
C VAL A 276 9.18 0.03 14.94
N ARG A 277 9.91 -0.53 13.97
CA ARG A 277 11.27 -0.06 13.60
C ARG A 277 11.22 1.40 13.15
N THR A 278 10.28 1.73 12.27
CA THR A 278 10.07 3.10 11.79
C THR A 278 9.76 4.05 12.94
N TRP A 279 8.80 3.70 13.81
CA TRP A 279 8.41 4.53 14.94
C TRP A 279 9.58 4.79 15.91
N LYS A 280 10.39 3.76 16.20
CA LYS A 280 11.58 3.88 17.03
C LYS A 280 12.60 4.81 16.40
N ALA A 281 12.88 4.68 15.11
CA ALA A 281 13.82 5.54 14.40
C ALA A 281 13.42 7.02 14.44
N ILE A 282 12.15 7.35 14.27
CA ILE A 282 11.68 8.74 14.25
C ILE A 282 11.51 9.37 15.64
N ASN A 283 11.23 8.58 16.68
CA ASN A 283 10.87 9.10 17.99
C ASN A 283 11.94 8.90 19.06
N LEU A 284 12.74 7.83 19.00
CA LEU A 284 13.79 7.57 19.99
C LEU A 284 15.12 8.23 19.62
N ASP A 285 15.51 8.21 18.36
CA ASP A 285 16.75 8.82 17.90
C ASP A 285 16.71 10.36 18.03
N LYS A 286 15.54 10.99 17.81
CA LYS A 286 15.35 12.43 18.09
C LYS A 286 15.63 12.78 19.54
N ARG A 287 15.05 12.04 20.48
CA ARG A 287 15.25 12.29 21.93
C ARG A 287 16.72 12.17 22.32
N HIS A 288 17.41 11.17 21.75
CA HIS A 288 18.84 10.96 22.04
C HIS A 288 19.72 12.13 21.55
N ASN A 289 19.41 12.67 20.38
CA ASN A 289 20.10 13.83 19.80
C ASN A 289 19.77 15.14 20.54
N GLU A 290 18.52 15.34 20.98
CA GLU A 290 18.12 16.50 21.79
C GLU A 290 18.85 16.50 23.13
N ILE A 291 18.88 15.36 23.82
CA ILE A 291 19.60 15.21 25.12
C ILE A 291 21.11 15.46 24.95
N LYS A 292 21.74 14.97 23.88
CA LYS A 292 23.16 15.23 23.61
C LYS A 292 23.43 16.70 23.33
N ASN A 293 22.57 17.37 22.58
CA ASN A 293 22.72 18.79 22.27
C ASN A 293 22.53 19.68 23.53
N GLU A 294 21.57 19.38 24.40
CA GLU A 294 21.36 20.04 25.64
C GLU A 294 22.55 19.84 26.61
N ALA A 295 23.11 18.64 26.64
CA ALA A 295 24.31 18.36 27.44
C ALA A 295 25.55 19.12 26.93
N MET A 296 25.71 19.26 25.59
CA MET A 296 26.82 20.08 25.03
C MET A 296 26.66 21.56 25.30
N ILE A 297 25.44 22.10 25.21
CA ILE A 297 25.16 23.51 25.49
C ILE A 297 25.43 23.82 26.99
N THR A 298 25.02 22.90 27.87
CA THR A 298 25.27 23.08 29.34
C THR A 298 26.73 22.93 29.70
N SER A 299 27.54 22.17 29.00
CA SER A 299 28.99 22.04 29.21
C SER A 299 29.75 23.28 28.72
N ASN A 300 29.33 23.88 27.61
CA ASN A 300 29.96 25.10 27.06
C ASN A 300 29.62 26.38 27.84
N ASN A 301 28.53 26.39 28.61
CA ASN A 301 28.14 27.52 29.47
C ASN A 301 28.80 27.49 30.89
N LYS A 302 29.58 26.44 31.17
CA LYS A 302 30.30 26.27 32.44
C LYS A 302 31.82 26.47 32.33
N SER A 303 32.31 26.73 31.12
CA SER A 303 33.71 27.10 30.84
C SER A 303 33.80 28.62 30.56
#